data_f9f7ffcf7694c7ffebab885d01674160
#
_entry.id   f9f7ffcf7694c7ffebab885d01674160
#
_cell.length_a   1.000
_cell.length_b   1.000
_cell.length_c   1.000
_cell.angle_alpha   90.00
_cell.angle_beta   90.00
_cell.angle_gamma   90.00
#
_symmetry.space_group_name_H-M   'P 1'
#
loop_
_entity.id
_entity.type
_entity.pdbx_description
1 polymer ?
#
loop_
_entity_poly.entity_id
_entity_poly.type
_entity_poly.pdbx_seq_one_letter_code
_entity_poly.pdbx_strand_id
1 'polypeptide(L)'
;MTPEPSIKTRTASCNCGQLRVTCKGPDPERRSLCHCYLCQKQSGSAFAIQARFPREQVTIEGTSTAWKFPIEGATPVTYRNCASGGGTFHFCPVCGSTVYYLVDADQAHIGVKVGAFTDPTFSPPMISGFEEYRFPWAMNVADLPMPGGHHD
;
A
#
# COMPACT_ATOMS: atom_id res chain seq x y z
N MET A 1 -5.11 -20.60 -28.68
CA MET A 1 -3.96 -20.43 -27.79
C MET A 1 -4.13 -19.16 -27.02
N THR A 2 -4.35 -19.28 -25.72
CA THR A 2 -4.25 -18.13 -24.84
C THR A 2 -2.78 -17.76 -24.74
N PRO A 3 -2.39 -16.49 -24.96
CA PRO A 3 -1.02 -16.09 -24.74
C PRO A 3 -0.66 -16.31 -23.28
N GLU A 4 0.54 -16.86 -23.04
CA GLU A 4 1.06 -16.92 -21.67
C GLU A 4 1.04 -15.52 -21.08
N PRO A 5 0.62 -15.39 -19.82
CA PRO A 5 0.68 -14.09 -19.17
C PRO A 5 2.12 -13.62 -19.19
N SER A 6 2.36 -12.48 -19.82
CA SER A 6 3.69 -11.86 -19.82
C SER A 6 4.11 -11.63 -18.37
N ILE A 7 5.29 -12.14 -18.03
CA ILE A 7 5.87 -11.90 -16.70
C ILE A 7 6.17 -10.41 -16.61
N LYS A 8 5.37 -9.71 -15.82
CA LYS A 8 5.61 -8.30 -15.52
C LYS A 8 6.59 -8.20 -14.36
N THR A 9 7.47 -7.23 -14.44
CA THR A 9 8.30 -6.84 -13.31
C THR A 9 7.94 -5.40 -12.94
N ARG A 10 7.57 -5.21 -11.68
CA ARG A 10 7.26 -3.89 -11.14
C ARG A 10 8.18 -3.59 -9.97
N THR A 11 8.61 -2.35 -9.85
CA THR A 11 9.45 -1.93 -8.72
C THR A 11 8.79 -0.79 -7.99
N ALA A 12 8.52 -1.01 -6.70
CA ALA A 12 8.11 0.03 -5.78
C ALA A 12 9.33 0.57 -5.06
N SER A 13 9.38 1.88 -4.84
CA SER A 13 10.52 2.47 -4.15
C SER A 13 10.08 3.64 -3.27
N CYS A 14 10.92 3.96 -2.28
CA CYS A 14 10.78 5.19 -1.51
C CYS A 14 11.24 6.39 -2.35
N ASN A 15 10.96 7.60 -1.87
CA ASN A 15 11.30 8.81 -2.60
C ASN A 15 12.80 8.97 -2.88
N CYS A 16 13.66 8.58 -1.95
CA CYS A 16 15.11 8.67 -2.17
C CYS A 16 15.68 7.49 -2.96
N GLY A 17 14.89 6.45 -3.21
CA GLY A 17 15.25 5.32 -4.06
C GLY A 17 16.07 4.22 -3.38
N GLN A 18 16.48 4.37 -2.12
CA GLN A 18 17.31 3.36 -1.49
C GLN A 18 16.53 2.12 -1.07
N LEU A 19 15.26 2.26 -0.63
CA LEU A 19 14.39 1.13 -0.28
C LEU A 19 13.55 0.77 -1.49
N ARG A 20 13.70 -0.45 -1.99
CA ARG A 20 13.05 -0.92 -3.21
C ARG A 20 12.46 -2.31 -3.02
N VAL A 21 11.31 -2.51 -3.63
CA VAL A 21 10.60 -3.79 -3.64
C VAL A 21 10.30 -4.14 -5.09
N THR A 22 10.89 -5.22 -5.56
CA THR A 22 10.67 -5.71 -6.91
C THR A 22 9.74 -6.91 -6.88
N CYS A 23 8.67 -6.82 -7.67
CA CYS A 23 7.64 -7.86 -7.76
C CYS A 23 7.66 -8.43 -9.17
N LYS A 24 7.89 -9.74 -9.29
CA LYS A 24 7.88 -10.45 -10.57
C LYS A 24 6.61 -11.28 -10.70
N GLY A 25 5.86 -11.06 -11.76
CA GLY A 25 4.63 -11.80 -12.01
C GLY A 25 3.46 -10.87 -12.28
N PRO A 26 2.25 -11.44 -12.42
CA PRO A 26 1.06 -10.64 -12.65
C PRO A 26 0.71 -9.81 -11.43
N ASP A 27 -0.05 -8.73 -11.64
CA ASP A 27 -0.63 -7.99 -10.53
C ASP A 27 -1.52 -8.95 -9.72
N PRO A 28 -1.40 -8.93 -8.38
CA PRO A 28 -2.15 -9.87 -7.57
C PRO A 28 -3.64 -9.56 -7.59
N GLU A 29 -4.46 -10.57 -7.38
CA GLU A 29 -5.91 -10.36 -7.30
C GLU A 29 -6.30 -9.51 -6.10
N ARG A 30 -5.57 -9.63 -5.00
CA ARG A 30 -5.87 -8.88 -3.79
C ARG A 30 -5.26 -7.47 -3.84
N ARG A 31 -5.98 -6.59 -4.50
CA ARG A 31 -5.70 -5.16 -4.56
C ARG A 31 -6.82 -4.45 -3.82
N SER A 32 -6.48 -3.76 -2.76
CA SER A 32 -7.49 -3.14 -1.90
C SER A 32 -7.27 -1.64 -1.74
N LEU A 33 -8.37 -0.92 -1.70
CA LEU A 33 -8.44 0.47 -1.25
C LEU A 33 -9.00 0.43 0.17
N CYS A 34 -8.26 0.94 1.13
CA CYS A 34 -8.63 0.85 2.54
C CYS A 34 -8.84 2.22 3.16
N HIS A 35 -10.01 2.39 3.77
CA HIS A 35 -10.42 3.63 4.43
C HIS A 35 -10.21 3.61 5.95
N CYS A 36 -9.66 2.53 6.53
CA CYS A 36 -9.51 2.44 7.98
C CYS A 36 -8.58 3.53 8.52
N TYR A 37 -8.74 3.86 9.80
CA TYR A 37 -7.94 4.93 10.41
C TYR A 37 -6.44 4.64 10.42
N LEU A 38 -6.06 3.38 10.55
CA LEU A 38 -4.64 3.01 10.45
C LEU A 38 -4.08 3.37 9.07
N CYS A 39 -4.80 3.03 8.01
CA CYS A 39 -4.38 3.34 6.64
C CYS A 39 -4.40 4.85 6.37
N GLN A 40 -5.40 5.56 6.87
CA GLN A 40 -5.45 7.01 6.75
C GLN A 40 -4.24 7.66 7.43
N LYS A 41 -3.95 7.28 8.67
CA LYS A 41 -2.82 7.86 9.42
C LYS A 41 -1.48 7.47 8.84
N GLN A 42 -1.34 6.21 8.45
CA GLN A 42 -0.09 5.72 7.89
C GLN A 42 0.25 6.39 6.56
N SER A 43 -0.75 6.60 5.71
CA SER A 43 -0.56 7.21 4.39
C SER A 43 -0.61 8.74 4.41
N GLY A 44 -1.24 9.33 5.43
CA GLY A 44 -1.53 10.75 5.43
C GLY A 44 -2.58 11.15 4.39
N SER A 45 -3.36 10.19 3.91
CA SER A 45 -4.39 10.39 2.89
C SER A 45 -5.75 9.92 3.37
N ALA A 46 -6.78 10.18 2.59
CA ALA A 46 -8.15 9.73 2.88
C ALA A 46 -8.28 8.20 2.80
N PHE A 47 -7.39 7.54 2.08
CA PHE A 47 -7.35 6.09 1.94
C PHE A 47 -5.94 5.65 1.51
N ALA A 48 -5.69 4.34 1.61
CA ALA A 48 -4.46 3.75 1.10
C ALA A 48 -4.80 2.63 0.12
N ILE A 49 -3.99 2.48 -0.92
CA ILE A 49 -4.14 1.40 -1.90
C ILE A 49 -2.93 0.49 -1.76
N GLN A 50 -3.21 -0.80 -1.64
CA GLN A 50 -2.18 -1.81 -1.46
C GLN A 50 -2.50 -3.08 -2.23
N ALA A 51 -1.45 -3.80 -2.60
CA ALA A 51 -1.52 -5.06 -3.28
C ALA A 51 -0.71 -6.10 -2.50
N ARG A 52 -1.28 -7.29 -2.30
CA ARG A 52 -0.59 -8.38 -1.61
C ARG A 52 -0.05 -9.37 -2.61
N PHE A 53 1.26 -9.35 -2.76
CA PHE A 53 1.98 -10.27 -3.65
C PHE A 53 2.40 -11.53 -2.89
N PRO A 54 2.35 -12.70 -3.53
CA PRO A 54 2.99 -13.88 -2.96
C PRO A 54 4.45 -13.58 -2.63
N ARG A 55 4.89 -14.04 -1.47
CA ARG A 55 6.22 -13.72 -0.94
C ARG A 55 7.34 -14.14 -1.92
N GLU A 56 7.17 -15.26 -2.61
CA GLU A 56 8.16 -15.77 -3.58
C GLU A 56 8.32 -14.88 -4.81
N GLN A 57 7.39 -13.98 -5.06
CA GLN A 57 7.47 -13.03 -6.19
C GLN A 57 8.18 -11.73 -5.81
N VAL A 58 8.56 -11.56 -4.55
CA VAL A 58 9.01 -10.27 -4.01
C VAL A 58 10.47 -10.32 -3.60
N THR A 59 11.23 -9.34 -4.07
CA THR A 59 12.62 -9.10 -3.63
C THR A 59 12.71 -7.72 -3.02
N ILE A 60 13.29 -7.63 -1.83
CA ILE A 60 13.43 -6.36 -1.08
C ILE A 60 14.90 -5.98 -1.02
N GLU A 61 15.21 -4.74 -1.35
CA GLU A 61 16.56 -4.18 -1.31
C GLU A 61 16.55 -2.87 -0.53
N GLY A 62 17.64 -2.60 0.15
CA GLY A 62 17.78 -1.38 0.93
C GLY A 62 17.43 -1.57 2.40
N THR A 63 17.47 -0.47 3.13
CA THR A 63 17.23 -0.46 4.58
C THR A 63 15.87 0.10 4.89
N SER A 64 15.12 -0.57 5.74
CA SER A 64 13.84 -0.07 6.24
C SER A 64 13.84 0.03 7.75
N THR A 65 13.03 0.94 8.27
CA THR A 65 12.63 0.95 9.67
C THR A 65 11.25 0.31 9.75
N ALA A 66 11.06 -0.55 10.73
CA ALA A 66 9.79 -1.25 10.94
C ALA A 66 9.02 -0.61 12.09
N TRP A 67 7.72 -0.37 11.86
CA TRP A 67 6.79 0.02 12.90
C TRP A 67 5.74 -1.06 13.07
N LYS A 68 5.66 -1.60 14.28
CA LYS A 68 4.74 -2.69 14.58
C LYS A 68 3.41 -2.17 15.10
N PHE A 69 2.32 -2.73 14.58
CA PHE A 69 0.98 -2.41 15.01
C PHE A 69 0.24 -3.69 15.45
N PRO A 70 -0.70 -3.63 16.38
CA PRO A 70 -1.02 -2.46 17.20
C PRO A 70 0.10 -2.15 18.20
N ILE A 71 0.18 -0.89 18.61
CA ILE A 71 1.06 -0.51 19.71
C ILE A 71 0.40 -0.96 21.01
N GLU A 72 1.15 -1.62 21.86
CA GLU A 72 0.70 -2.00 23.19
C GLU A 72 0.26 -0.76 23.97
N GLY A 73 -0.95 -0.82 24.54
CA GLY A 73 -1.52 0.31 25.28
C GLY A 73 -2.22 1.35 24.41
N ALA A 74 -2.23 1.21 23.09
CA ALA A 74 -2.95 2.13 22.21
C ALA A 74 -4.47 1.94 22.36
N THR A 75 -5.21 3.06 22.27
CA THR A 75 -6.66 2.99 22.35
C THR A 75 -7.27 2.35 21.10
N PRO A 76 -8.40 1.65 21.23
CA PRO A 76 -9.08 1.05 20.08
C PRO A 76 -9.41 2.04 18.96
N VAL A 77 -9.57 3.31 19.29
CA VAL A 77 -9.89 4.35 18.31
C VAL A 77 -8.75 4.58 17.32
N THR A 78 -7.49 4.37 17.76
CA THR A 78 -6.31 4.61 16.93
C THR A 78 -6.15 3.54 15.85
N TYR A 79 -6.55 2.31 16.14
CA TYR A 79 -6.37 1.16 15.25
C TYR A 79 -7.67 0.47 14.88
N ARG A 80 -8.77 1.16 15.09
CA ARG A 80 -10.07 0.53 14.89
C ARG A 80 -10.16 -0.04 13.48
N ASN A 81 -10.38 -1.35 13.46
CA ASN A 81 -10.71 -2.10 12.26
C ASN A 81 -9.65 -2.27 11.20
N CYS A 82 -8.41 -2.09 11.50
CA CYS A 82 -7.43 -2.65 10.60
C CYS A 82 -7.18 -4.10 10.99
N ALA A 83 -7.75 -4.92 10.15
CA ALA A 83 -7.55 -6.34 10.02
C ALA A 83 -6.64 -7.03 11.02
N SER A 84 -7.30 -7.88 11.82
CA SER A 84 -6.72 -9.19 12.10
C SER A 84 -5.29 -9.22 12.61
N GLY A 85 -5.11 -8.82 13.85
CA GLY A 85 -3.99 -9.36 14.64
C GLY A 85 -2.66 -8.64 14.55
N GLY A 86 -2.54 -7.60 13.75
CA GLY A 86 -1.31 -6.81 13.71
C GLY A 86 -0.38 -7.12 12.56
N GLY A 87 0.71 -6.37 12.51
CA GLY A 87 1.69 -6.47 11.45
C GLY A 87 2.78 -5.42 11.60
N THR A 88 3.55 -5.20 10.54
CA THR A 88 4.60 -4.19 10.50
C THR A 88 4.54 -3.39 9.23
N PHE A 89 4.64 -2.07 9.35
CA PHE A 89 4.92 -1.20 8.21
C PHE A 89 6.42 -0.98 8.10
N HIS A 90 6.93 -1.05 6.88
CA HIS A 90 8.34 -0.81 6.59
C HIS A 90 8.49 0.48 5.79
N PHE A 91 9.19 1.42 6.36
CA PHE A 91 9.42 2.71 5.73
C PHE A 91 10.90 3.04 5.66
N CYS A 92 11.24 3.92 4.74
CA CYS A 92 12.62 4.35 4.55
C CYS A 92 13.04 5.28 5.69
N PRO A 93 14.14 4.99 6.41
CA PRO A 93 14.61 5.87 7.49
C PRO A 93 15.16 7.20 7.00
N VAL A 94 15.46 7.33 5.70
CA VAL A 94 16.01 8.55 5.12
C VAL A 94 14.93 9.50 4.67
N CYS A 95 13.93 9.01 3.89
CA CYS A 95 12.89 9.87 3.32
C CYS A 95 11.49 9.64 3.89
N GLY A 96 11.29 8.64 4.73
CA GLY A 96 10.04 8.39 5.43
C GLY A 96 8.95 7.68 4.62
N SER A 97 9.18 7.38 3.34
CA SER A 97 8.17 6.70 2.53
C SER A 97 7.94 5.28 3.02
N THR A 98 6.68 4.92 3.25
CA THR A 98 6.30 3.53 3.51
C THR A 98 6.14 2.80 2.19
N VAL A 99 6.88 1.70 2.02
CA VAL A 99 6.90 0.96 0.76
C VAL A 99 6.15 -0.35 0.85
N TYR A 100 6.33 -1.10 1.93
CA TYR A 100 5.68 -2.39 2.09
C TYR A 100 5.30 -2.66 3.54
N TYR A 101 4.49 -3.69 3.73
CA TYR A 101 4.05 -4.10 5.06
C TYR A 101 3.87 -5.61 5.11
N LEU A 102 3.92 -6.14 6.33
CA LEU A 102 3.69 -7.54 6.61
C LEU A 102 2.50 -7.65 7.58
N VAL A 103 1.68 -8.66 7.37
CA VAL A 103 0.55 -8.96 8.25
C VAL A 103 0.86 -10.26 8.98
N ASP A 104 0.79 -10.24 10.30
CA ASP A 104 1.17 -11.41 11.13
C ASP A 104 0.34 -12.65 10.79
N ALA A 105 -0.93 -12.47 10.49
CA ALA A 105 -1.84 -13.55 10.12
C ALA A 105 -1.65 -14.09 8.71
N ASP A 106 -0.85 -13.43 7.87
CA ASP A 106 -0.66 -13.77 6.47
C ASP A 106 0.83 -13.78 6.11
N GLN A 107 1.50 -14.85 6.45
CA GLN A 107 2.94 -14.99 6.19
C GLN A 107 3.26 -15.35 4.73
N ALA A 108 2.25 -15.69 3.94
CA ALA A 108 2.42 -16.09 2.55
C ALA A 108 2.56 -14.89 1.59
N HIS A 109 2.17 -13.70 2.04
CA HIS A 109 2.14 -12.52 1.20
C HIS A 109 2.92 -11.35 1.80
N ILE A 110 3.35 -10.45 0.91
CA ILE A 110 3.89 -9.15 1.28
C ILE A 110 2.98 -8.09 0.67
N GLY A 111 2.52 -7.17 1.51
CA GLY A 111 1.73 -6.03 1.06
C GLY A 111 2.63 -4.92 0.55
N VAL A 112 2.40 -4.45 -0.66
CA VAL A 112 3.16 -3.35 -1.25
C VAL A 112 2.23 -2.16 -1.45
N LYS A 113 2.69 -0.97 -1.11
CA LYS A 113 1.94 0.26 -1.32
C LYS A 113 1.92 0.59 -2.79
N VAL A 114 0.73 0.63 -3.39
CA VAL A 114 0.60 0.76 -4.85
C VAL A 114 1.15 2.09 -5.35
N GLY A 115 0.96 3.18 -4.60
CA GLY A 115 1.53 4.46 -4.97
C GLY A 115 3.05 4.46 -5.09
N ALA A 116 3.74 3.58 -4.37
CA ALA A 116 5.19 3.49 -4.41
C ALA A 116 5.74 2.91 -5.73
N PHE A 117 4.89 2.27 -6.53
CA PHE A 117 5.27 1.84 -7.88
C PHE A 117 5.37 3.01 -8.85
N THR A 118 4.66 4.10 -8.60
CA THR A 118 4.56 5.25 -9.49
C THR A 118 4.27 4.85 -10.95
N ASP A 119 3.45 3.83 -11.10
CA ASP A 119 3.15 3.22 -12.39
C ASP A 119 1.64 3.31 -12.67
N PRO A 120 1.21 4.19 -13.59
CA PRO A 120 -0.21 4.37 -13.90
C PRO A 120 -0.85 3.15 -14.56
N THR A 121 -0.06 2.18 -14.99
CA THR A 121 -0.59 0.94 -15.58
C THR A 121 -0.91 -0.13 -14.54
N PHE A 122 -0.68 0.14 -13.25
CA PHE A 122 -1.04 -0.81 -12.20
C PHE A 122 -2.56 -1.06 -12.23
N SER A 123 -2.95 -2.32 -12.06
CA SER A 123 -4.35 -2.70 -12.08
C SER A 123 -5.15 -2.01 -10.97
N PRO A 124 -6.39 -1.60 -11.22
CA PRO A 124 -7.19 -0.90 -10.20
C PRO A 124 -7.48 -1.79 -8.99
N PRO A 125 -7.82 -1.20 -7.84
CA PRO A 125 -8.24 -1.99 -6.69
C PRO A 125 -9.50 -2.79 -6.99
N MET A 126 -9.58 -3.98 -6.41
CA MET A 126 -10.72 -4.90 -6.55
C MET A 126 -11.65 -4.85 -5.34
N ILE A 127 -11.17 -4.34 -4.23
CA ILE A 127 -11.88 -4.33 -2.97
C ILE A 127 -11.75 -2.94 -2.35
N SER A 128 -12.87 -2.42 -1.84
CA SER A 128 -12.89 -1.25 -0.99
C SER A 128 -13.21 -1.70 0.43
N GLY A 129 -12.30 -1.45 1.36
CA GLY A 129 -12.41 -1.89 2.75
C GLY A 129 -12.71 -0.76 3.71
N PHE A 130 -13.46 -1.10 4.77
CA PHE A 130 -13.77 -0.19 5.87
C PHE A 130 -14.44 1.10 5.41
N GLU A 131 -15.44 0.95 4.54
CA GLU A 131 -16.21 2.02 3.94
C GLU A 131 -16.89 2.93 4.96
N GLU A 132 -17.19 2.43 6.17
CA GLU A 132 -17.79 3.19 7.26
C GLU A 132 -16.90 4.34 7.73
N TYR A 133 -15.61 4.30 7.45
CA TYR A 133 -14.66 5.36 7.81
C TYR A 133 -14.30 6.27 6.64
N ARG A 134 -14.89 6.03 5.48
CA ARG A 134 -14.63 6.80 4.27
C ARG A 134 -15.01 8.27 4.46
N PHE A 135 -14.14 9.17 4.03
CA PHE A 135 -14.52 10.57 3.91
C PHE A 135 -15.66 10.68 2.88
N PRO A 136 -16.74 11.42 3.19
CA PRO A 136 -17.89 11.52 2.28
C PRO A 136 -17.55 11.98 0.87
N TRP A 137 -16.52 12.79 0.72
CA TRP A 137 -16.10 13.35 -0.56
C TRP A 137 -15.08 12.48 -1.31
N ALA A 138 -14.54 11.43 -0.70
CA ALA A 138 -13.38 10.71 -1.23
C ALA A 138 -13.57 10.14 -2.63
N MET A 139 -14.80 9.78 -3.00
CA MET A 139 -15.10 9.23 -4.31
C MET A 139 -15.44 10.29 -5.35
N ASN A 140 -15.53 11.55 -4.95
CA ASN A 140 -15.91 12.66 -5.81
C ASN A 140 -14.74 13.54 -6.20
N VAL A 141 -13.51 13.12 -5.86
CA VAL A 141 -12.32 13.93 -6.12
C VAL A 141 -12.07 14.18 -7.61
N ALA A 142 -12.59 13.30 -8.48
CA ALA A 142 -12.47 13.46 -9.93
C ALA A 142 -13.19 14.70 -10.45
N ASP A 143 -14.16 15.21 -9.70
CA ASP A 143 -14.92 16.40 -10.08
C ASP A 143 -14.27 17.70 -9.63
N LEU A 144 -13.15 17.62 -8.89
CA LEU A 144 -12.43 18.81 -8.46
C LEU A 144 -11.73 19.47 -9.65
N PRO A 145 -11.74 20.81 -9.69
CA PRO A 145 -11.03 21.50 -10.77
C PRO A 145 -9.54 21.20 -10.69
N MET A 146 -8.95 20.92 -11.84
CA MET A 146 -7.51 20.74 -11.98
C MET A 146 -6.93 22.01 -12.59
N PRO A 147 -6.47 22.95 -11.77
CA PRO A 147 -5.79 24.13 -12.30
C PRO A 147 -4.55 23.68 -13.06
N GLY A 148 -4.40 24.21 -14.24
CA GLY A 148 -3.29 23.86 -15.11
C GLY A 148 -1.95 24.16 -14.46
N GLY A 149 -1.14 23.22 -14.40
CA GLY A 149 0.22 23.33 -14.00
C GLY A 149 0.54 23.05 -12.56
N HIS A 150 1.28 22.74 -12.21
CA HIS A 150 1.70 22.26 -11.29
C HIS A 150 2.79 21.97 -11.12
N HIS A 151 3.04 21.65 -10.67
CA HIS A 151 3.85 21.11 -9.80
C HIS A 151 5.19 21.06 -10.25
N ASP A 152 5.87 21.90 -9.82
CA ASP A 152 7.34 21.86 -9.84
C ASP A 152 7.89 21.08 -8.66
#